data_1182fd35871994936850f221d0954d13
#
_entry.id   1182fd35871994936850f221d0954d13
#
_cell.length_a   1.000
_cell.length_b   1.000
_cell.length_c   1.000
_cell.angle_alpha   90.00
_cell.angle_beta   90.00
_cell.angle_gamma   90.00
#
_symmetry.space_group_name_H-M   'P 1'
#
loop_
_entity.id
_entity.type
_entity.pdbx_description
1 polymer ?
#
loop_
_entity_poly.entity_id
_entity_poly.type
_entity_poly.pdbx_seq_one_letter_code
_entity_poly.pdbx_strand_id
1 'polypeptide(L)'
;MKLLFIVLLLTTGMVAAQAQSTPDTIYLHGNIYTGAVQTFSPPYVEVKPRAQAMAVNEGRVVAVGSDAEISKLKGKGTQVEDLGGRFVMPGFNDAHTHLASAGFGKMNVDLTGSRSLQEMQARIAERGKTAQPGEWILGRGWDHTLWSVQKLPTRQDLDAVTAGHPAFFGRVDGHIAVVNSAALGAAGITRNTPDPPGGKIDRDAAGEPTGILREDPAMALVTSKEPEPTPAQHLRAMQIALQDAAQWGITSAQDNSAWDDFLVAEELENGGKLTLRLSEWLPFPDSVDVLEKHRAYHSQTDPMLHTAMLKGFMDGSLGSRTAALLAPYSDDPQNSGIPRLEQSKLNAMIDERAAAGFQVGFHAIGDRGVEMALQAFAEADRYLQERQPQAVRSQDHRWRVEHAQVLEAGQFARFRDLGVIASMQPNHLLTDMNWALGRLGPQRARYSYAWNSFLQNRVWLAFGTDYPVEPITPFRGLYAAVTRKNEAGTAEYFPQEKLTIDQAIAAYTSGSAYAQFAERDKGMLQPGMWADFVVLDRDIARVPAPEILHTRVLRTVVAGKTVFEAK
;
A
#
# COMPACT_ATOMS: atom_id res chain seq x y z
N MET A 1 -41.89 -65.75 -17.74
CA MET A 1 -42.03 -64.64 -18.68
C MET A 1 -42.48 -63.41 -17.89
N LYS A 2 -41.57 -62.57 -17.42
CA LYS A 2 -41.88 -61.29 -16.74
C LYS A 2 -41.37 -60.18 -17.64
N LEU A 3 -42.27 -59.38 -18.21
CA LEU A 3 -41.95 -58.17 -18.97
C LEU A 3 -41.46 -57.08 -17.99
N LEU A 4 -40.29 -56.56 -18.24
CA LEU A 4 -39.73 -55.39 -17.57
C LEU A 4 -40.03 -54.15 -18.44
N PHE A 5 -40.92 -53.26 -17.94
CA PHE A 5 -41.16 -51.95 -18.55
C PHE A 5 -40.06 -50.96 -18.07
N ILE A 6 -39.20 -50.50 -18.98
CA ILE A 6 -38.28 -49.41 -18.75
C ILE A 6 -39.01 -48.11 -19.10
N VAL A 7 -39.32 -47.30 -18.08
CA VAL A 7 -39.81 -45.92 -18.27
C VAL A 7 -38.63 -45.01 -18.40
N LEU A 8 -38.41 -44.48 -19.59
CA LEU A 8 -37.37 -43.46 -19.89
C LEU A 8 -37.94 -42.10 -19.53
N LEU A 9 -37.54 -41.55 -18.35
CA LEU A 9 -37.83 -40.16 -17.98
C LEU A 9 -36.89 -39.22 -18.73
N LEU A 10 -37.39 -38.59 -19.77
CA LEU A 10 -36.77 -37.45 -20.44
C LEU A 10 -36.92 -36.21 -19.50
N THR A 11 -35.89 -35.91 -18.74
CA THR A 11 -35.81 -34.62 -18.06
C THR A 11 -35.32 -33.57 -19.06
N THR A 12 -36.25 -32.84 -19.66
CA THR A 12 -35.95 -31.61 -20.39
C THR A 12 -35.48 -30.56 -19.36
N GLY A 13 -34.15 -30.40 -19.26
CA GLY A 13 -33.57 -29.28 -18.52
C GLY A 13 -33.96 -27.97 -19.20
N MET A 14 -34.94 -27.27 -18.67
CA MET A 14 -35.14 -25.87 -18.98
C MET A 14 -33.91 -25.10 -18.44
N VAL A 15 -32.98 -24.76 -19.31
CA VAL A 15 -32.03 -23.69 -19.08
C VAL A 15 -32.89 -22.42 -19.05
N ALA A 16 -33.18 -21.93 -17.84
CA ALA A 16 -33.77 -20.62 -17.67
C ALA A 16 -32.79 -19.60 -18.27
N ALA A 17 -33.13 -19.05 -19.42
CA ALA A 17 -32.46 -17.88 -19.95
C ALA A 17 -32.70 -16.78 -18.91
N GLN A 18 -31.67 -16.47 -18.10
CA GLN A 18 -31.69 -15.28 -17.27
C GLN A 18 -31.94 -14.10 -18.20
N ALA A 19 -33.07 -13.42 -18.01
CA ALA A 19 -33.35 -12.18 -18.71
C ALA A 19 -32.17 -11.25 -18.43
N GLN A 20 -31.37 -10.95 -19.44
CA GLN A 20 -30.25 -10.03 -19.32
C GLN A 20 -30.85 -8.68 -18.87
N SER A 21 -30.52 -8.25 -17.64
CA SER A 21 -30.95 -6.96 -17.14
C SER A 21 -30.40 -5.87 -18.06
N THR A 22 -31.25 -4.90 -18.37
CA THR A 22 -30.84 -3.73 -19.17
C THR A 22 -29.72 -3.00 -18.46
N PRO A 23 -28.58 -2.74 -19.10
CA PRO A 23 -27.47 -2.04 -18.45
C PRO A 23 -27.83 -0.58 -18.11
N ASP A 24 -27.33 -0.11 -16.98
CA ASP A 24 -27.44 1.29 -16.57
C ASP A 24 -26.63 2.19 -17.51
N THR A 25 -25.42 1.75 -17.84
CA THR A 25 -24.48 2.48 -18.70
C THR A 25 -23.79 1.55 -19.69
N ILE A 26 -23.62 2.03 -20.92
CA ILE A 26 -22.73 1.41 -21.90
C ILE A 26 -21.62 2.41 -22.27
N TYR A 27 -20.40 1.90 -22.31
CA TYR A 27 -19.20 2.62 -22.72
C TYR A 27 -18.81 2.14 -24.10
N LEU A 28 -18.69 3.05 -25.08
CA LEU A 28 -18.38 2.74 -26.48
C LEU A 28 -17.08 3.39 -26.93
N HIS A 29 -16.57 2.94 -28.07
CA HIS A 29 -15.40 3.49 -28.76
C HIS A 29 -14.16 3.57 -27.84
N GLY A 30 -13.92 2.54 -27.03
CA GLY A 30 -12.77 2.46 -26.14
C GLY A 30 -11.64 1.58 -26.70
N ASN A 31 -10.45 1.76 -26.15
CA ASN A 31 -9.35 0.80 -26.24
C ASN A 31 -9.25 0.10 -24.87
N ILE A 32 -10.11 -0.89 -24.64
CA ILE A 32 -10.30 -1.50 -23.33
C ILE A 32 -9.34 -2.70 -23.17
N TYR A 33 -8.40 -2.58 -22.26
CA TYR A 33 -7.58 -3.66 -21.75
C TYR A 33 -8.36 -4.37 -20.64
N THR A 34 -8.93 -5.53 -20.92
CA THR A 34 -9.86 -6.20 -20.00
C THR A 34 -9.16 -6.85 -18.82
N GLY A 35 -7.83 -6.97 -18.86
CA GLY A 35 -7.00 -7.42 -17.75
C GLY A 35 -5.98 -8.48 -18.14
N ALA A 36 -5.16 -8.84 -17.17
CA ALA A 36 -4.20 -9.93 -17.24
C ALA A 36 -4.21 -10.70 -15.92
N VAL A 37 -3.89 -11.97 -15.98
CA VAL A 37 -3.85 -12.88 -14.83
C VAL A 37 -2.49 -13.56 -14.78
N GLN A 38 -1.86 -13.61 -13.62
CA GLN A 38 -0.63 -14.35 -13.42
C GLN A 38 -0.87 -15.85 -13.64
N THR A 39 0.08 -16.53 -14.29
CA THR A 39 0.08 -17.99 -14.53
C THR A 39 1.36 -18.62 -14.03
N PHE A 40 1.38 -19.95 -13.89
CA PHE A 40 2.56 -20.69 -13.44
C PHE A 40 3.38 -21.32 -14.57
N SER A 41 3.10 -20.92 -15.80
CA SER A 41 3.86 -21.33 -16.99
C SER A 41 4.27 -20.11 -17.79
N PRO A 42 5.44 -20.12 -18.44
CA PRO A 42 5.83 -19.02 -19.31
C PRO A 42 4.76 -18.71 -20.37
N PRO A 43 4.44 -17.45 -20.61
CA PRO A 43 5.15 -16.23 -20.15
C PRO A 43 4.76 -15.73 -18.74
N TYR A 44 4.21 -16.56 -17.87
CA TYR A 44 3.77 -16.28 -16.48
C TYR A 44 2.63 -15.25 -16.37
N VAL A 45 2.00 -14.94 -17.46
CA VAL A 45 0.82 -14.06 -17.54
C VAL A 45 -0.05 -14.46 -18.73
N GLU A 46 -1.37 -14.43 -18.52
CA GLU A 46 -2.39 -14.55 -19.56
C GLU A 46 -3.07 -13.20 -19.72
N VAL A 47 -2.89 -12.55 -20.86
CA VAL A 47 -3.57 -11.30 -21.19
C VAL A 47 -4.92 -11.62 -21.83
N LYS A 48 -5.99 -11.06 -21.28
CA LYS A 48 -7.33 -11.24 -21.80
C LYS A 48 -7.55 -10.40 -23.07
N PRO A 49 -8.44 -10.85 -23.99
CA PRO A 49 -8.71 -10.11 -25.23
C PRO A 49 -9.15 -8.67 -24.95
N ARG A 50 -8.67 -7.73 -25.75
CA ARG A 50 -9.13 -6.33 -25.69
C ARG A 50 -10.55 -6.20 -26.20
N ALA A 51 -11.28 -5.20 -25.70
CA ALA A 51 -12.61 -4.85 -26.13
C ALA A 51 -12.68 -3.40 -26.64
N GLN A 52 -13.74 -3.06 -27.38
CA GLN A 52 -14.05 -1.70 -27.81
C GLN A 52 -15.11 -1.06 -26.90
N ALA A 53 -15.92 -1.89 -26.24
CA ALA A 53 -17.07 -1.45 -25.47
C ALA A 53 -17.30 -2.32 -24.23
N MET A 54 -18.02 -1.76 -23.27
CA MET A 54 -18.39 -2.43 -22.02
C MET A 54 -19.79 -1.98 -21.60
N ALA A 55 -20.59 -2.90 -21.08
CA ALA A 55 -21.88 -2.63 -20.44
C ALA A 55 -21.78 -2.84 -18.93
N VAL A 56 -22.37 -1.93 -18.16
CA VAL A 56 -22.38 -1.91 -16.70
C VAL A 56 -23.81 -1.87 -16.20
N ASN A 57 -24.12 -2.67 -15.19
CA ASN A 57 -25.40 -2.63 -14.47
C ASN A 57 -25.16 -2.83 -12.98
N GLU A 58 -25.77 -1.98 -12.15
CA GLU A 58 -25.61 -2.04 -10.68
C GLU A 58 -24.14 -2.08 -10.24
N GLY A 59 -23.29 -1.31 -10.92
CA GLY A 59 -21.87 -1.21 -10.64
C GLY A 59 -21.02 -2.42 -11.07
N ARG A 60 -21.61 -3.42 -11.73
CA ARG A 60 -20.89 -4.60 -12.24
C ARG A 60 -20.82 -4.59 -13.76
N VAL A 61 -19.73 -5.08 -14.28
CA VAL A 61 -19.59 -5.37 -15.71
C VAL A 61 -20.55 -6.51 -16.06
N VAL A 62 -21.42 -6.28 -17.04
CA VAL A 62 -22.36 -7.32 -17.53
C VAL A 62 -21.95 -7.89 -18.89
N ALA A 63 -21.23 -7.09 -19.68
CA ALA A 63 -20.66 -7.54 -20.96
C ALA A 63 -19.45 -6.68 -21.36
N VAL A 64 -18.52 -7.30 -22.10
CA VAL A 64 -17.43 -6.61 -22.81
C VAL A 64 -17.36 -7.18 -24.23
N GLY A 65 -17.05 -6.35 -25.22
CA GLY A 65 -17.01 -6.79 -26.61
C GLY A 65 -16.77 -5.66 -27.61
N SER A 66 -17.23 -5.85 -28.83
CA SER A 66 -17.22 -4.80 -29.85
C SER A 66 -18.32 -3.76 -29.62
N ASP A 67 -18.18 -2.57 -30.18
CA ASP A 67 -19.22 -1.52 -30.15
C ASP A 67 -20.56 -2.06 -30.69
N ALA A 68 -20.50 -2.85 -31.76
CA ALA A 68 -21.70 -3.42 -32.39
C ALA A 68 -22.44 -4.43 -31.51
N GLU A 69 -21.71 -5.20 -30.69
CA GLU A 69 -22.29 -6.16 -29.75
C GLU A 69 -22.91 -5.44 -28.54
N ILE A 70 -22.16 -4.53 -27.92
CA ILE A 70 -22.58 -3.85 -26.70
C ILE A 70 -23.73 -2.85 -26.98
N SER A 71 -23.72 -2.18 -28.13
CA SER A 71 -24.83 -1.27 -28.51
C SER A 71 -26.19 -1.97 -28.57
N LYS A 72 -26.24 -3.27 -28.86
CA LYS A 72 -27.50 -4.05 -28.89
C LYS A 72 -28.12 -4.24 -27.50
N LEU A 73 -27.34 -4.06 -26.44
CA LEU A 73 -27.81 -4.18 -25.06
C LEU A 73 -28.51 -2.90 -24.55
N LYS A 74 -28.44 -1.80 -25.34
CA LYS A 74 -29.05 -0.53 -24.98
C LYS A 74 -30.57 -0.67 -24.88
N GLY A 75 -31.09 -0.35 -23.69
CA GLY A 75 -32.52 -0.27 -23.43
C GLY A 75 -33.00 1.13 -23.12
N LYS A 76 -34.27 1.23 -22.75
CA LYS A 76 -34.85 2.51 -22.31
C LYS A 76 -34.24 2.90 -20.95
N GLY A 77 -33.54 4.02 -20.91
CA GLY A 77 -32.87 4.53 -19.68
C GLY A 77 -31.37 4.25 -19.64
N THR A 78 -30.83 3.39 -20.50
CA THR A 78 -29.39 3.16 -20.59
C THR A 78 -28.65 4.44 -21.01
N GLN A 79 -27.71 4.87 -20.19
CA GLN A 79 -26.78 5.94 -20.53
C GLN A 79 -25.73 5.42 -21.53
N VAL A 80 -25.30 6.29 -22.44
CA VAL A 80 -24.25 5.96 -23.42
C VAL A 80 -23.11 6.93 -23.25
N GLU A 81 -21.95 6.42 -22.95
CA GLU A 81 -20.72 7.19 -22.83
C GLU A 81 -19.74 6.84 -23.96
N ASP A 82 -19.19 7.89 -24.59
CA ASP A 82 -18.16 7.74 -25.63
C ASP A 82 -16.77 7.87 -25.00
N LEU A 83 -15.99 6.83 -25.08
CA LEU A 83 -14.61 6.80 -24.58
C LEU A 83 -13.61 7.49 -25.52
N GLY A 84 -14.01 7.81 -26.75
CA GLY A 84 -13.20 8.58 -27.70
C GLY A 84 -11.86 7.93 -28.07
N GLY A 85 -11.79 6.61 -28.11
CA GLY A 85 -10.56 5.85 -28.39
C GLY A 85 -9.59 5.77 -27.22
N ARG A 86 -9.93 6.28 -26.04
CA ARG A 86 -9.04 6.33 -24.86
C ARG A 86 -8.77 4.94 -24.33
N PHE A 87 -7.60 4.79 -23.72
CA PHE A 87 -7.19 3.56 -23.07
C PHE A 87 -7.91 3.40 -21.73
N VAL A 88 -8.53 2.25 -21.55
CA VAL A 88 -9.25 1.86 -20.33
C VAL A 88 -8.67 0.55 -19.83
N MET A 89 -8.47 0.43 -18.52
CA MET A 89 -8.00 -0.80 -17.88
C MET A 89 -8.65 -0.97 -16.51
N PRO A 90 -8.58 -2.19 -15.90
CA PRO A 90 -8.97 -2.36 -14.51
C PRO A 90 -8.28 -1.32 -13.62
N GLY A 91 -9.00 -0.79 -12.64
CA GLY A 91 -8.42 0.10 -11.66
C GLY A 91 -7.32 -0.57 -10.86
N PHE A 92 -6.34 0.20 -10.43
CA PHE A 92 -5.25 -0.34 -9.63
C PHE A 92 -5.77 -0.77 -8.26
N ASN A 93 -5.27 -1.91 -7.78
CA ASN A 93 -5.49 -2.43 -6.44
C ASN A 93 -4.15 -2.37 -5.72
N ASP A 94 -3.97 -1.37 -4.88
CA ASP A 94 -2.74 -1.20 -4.11
C ASP A 94 -2.69 -2.23 -2.98
N ALA A 95 -1.71 -3.14 -3.04
CA ALA A 95 -1.62 -4.25 -2.09
C ALA A 95 -1.04 -3.85 -0.72
N HIS A 96 -0.57 -2.62 -0.54
CA HIS A 96 0.05 -2.18 0.71
C HIS A 96 0.05 -0.66 0.82
N THR A 97 -0.78 -0.13 1.72
CA THR A 97 -0.88 1.30 2.00
C THR A 97 -0.96 1.60 3.50
N HIS A 98 -0.76 2.87 3.86
CA HIS A 98 -0.97 3.48 5.16
C HIS A 98 -1.71 4.80 4.95
N LEU A 99 -2.98 4.72 4.53
CA LEU A 99 -3.76 5.87 4.04
C LEU A 99 -3.90 6.98 5.07
N ALA A 100 -4.27 6.63 6.31
CA ALA A 100 -4.41 7.62 7.37
C ALA A 100 -3.09 8.35 7.64
N SER A 101 -1.97 7.61 7.74
CA SER A 101 -0.64 8.19 7.93
C SER A 101 -0.25 9.14 6.80
N ALA A 102 -0.62 8.79 5.56
CA ALA A 102 -0.41 9.65 4.41
C ALA A 102 -1.21 10.95 4.48
N GLY A 103 -2.49 10.85 4.85
CA GLY A 103 -3.34 12.01 5.05
C GLY A 103 -2.83 12.92 6.15
N PHE A 104 -2.45 12.37 7.30
CA PHE A 104 -1.79 13.12 8.37
C PHE A 104 -0.49 13.78 7.91
N GLY A 105 0.35 13.03 7.17
CA GLY A 105 1.57 13.59 6.59
C GLY A 105 1.31 14.81 5.71
N LYS A 106 0.22 14.81 4.93
CA LYS A 106 -0.18 15.96 4.09
C LYS A 106 -0.85 17.11 4.85
N MET A 107 -1.37 16.85 6.03
CA MET A 107 -1.83 17.92 6.93
C MET A 107 -0.65 18.63 7.60
N ASN A 108 0.50 18.01 7.65
CA ASN A 108 1.74 18.55 8.20
C ASN A 108 2.45 19.47 7.19
N VAL A 109 3.37 20.30 7.70
CA VAL A 109 4.15 21.22 6.86
C VAL A 109 5.29 20.44 6.17
N ASP A 110 5.24 20.37 4.85
CA ASP A 110 6.38 19.88 4.07
C ASP A 110 7.43 20.98 3.90
N LEU A 111 8.58 20.78 4.53
CA LEU A 111 9.71 21.69 4.48
C LEU A 111 10.82 21.21 3.55
N THR A 112 10.58 20.09 2.83
CA THR A 112 11.56 19.50 1.90
C THR A 112 11.97 20.51 0.83
N GLY A 113 13.28 20.61 0.61
CA GLY A 113 13.84 21.48 -0.41
C GLY A 113 13.71 23.00 -0.13
N SER A 114 13.30 23.43 1.09
CA SER A 114 13.37 24.83 1.48
C SER A 114 14.82 25.34 1.42
N ARG A 115 15.04 26.45 0.73
CA ARG A 115 16.38 26.99 0.41
C ARG A 115 16.84 28.09 1.35
N SER A 116 16.00 28.46 2.31
CA SER A 116 16.32 29.47 3.33
C SER A 116 15.44 29.32 4.57
N LEU A 117 15.87 29.92 5.68
CA LEU A 117 15.05 30.04 6.89
C LEU A 117 13.72 30.80 6.59
N GLN A 118 13.79 31.84 5.76
CA GLN A 118 12.60 32.62 5.39
C GLN A 118 11.58 31.78 4.61
N GLU A 119 12.04 30.92 3.69
CA GLU A 119 11.15 30.01 2.97
C GLU A 119 10.52 28.98 3.92
N MET A 120 11.31 28.39 4.83
CA MET A 120 10.81 27.52 5.89
C MET A 120 9.72 28.24 6.72
N GLN A 121 10.00 29.45 7.20
CA GLN A 121 9.07 30.25 7.98
C GLN A 121 7.78 30.59 7.20
N ALA A 122 7.88 30.89 5.90
CA ALA A 122 6.71 31.17 5.07
C ALA A 122 5.77 29.97 4.97
N ARG A 123 6.32 28.75 4.74
CA ARG A 123 5.51 27.51 4.69
C ARG A 123 4.84 27.22 6.04
N ILE A 124 5.55 27.44 7.15
CA ILE A 124 5.00 27.28 8.51
C ILE A 124 3.86 28.29 8.77
N ALA A 125 4.08 29.56 8.40
CA ALA A 125 3.09 30.60 8.58
C ALA A 125 1.76 30.33 7.85
N GLU A 126 1.81 29.74 6.65
CA GLU A 126 0.58 29.34 5.94
C GLU A 126 -0.23 28.30 6.72
N ARG A 127 0.44 27.32 7.33
CA ARG A 127 -0.23 26.32 8.17
C ARG A 127 -0.78 26.95 9.46
N GLY A 128 -0.03 27.87 10.07
CA GLY A 128 -0.46 28.63 11.25
C GLY A 128 -1.77 29.39 11.07
N LYS A 129 -2.05 29.88 9.85
CA LYS A 129 -3.33 30.58 9.54
C LYS A 129 -4.55 29.65 9.61
N THR A 130 -4.37 28.36 9.44
CA THR A 130 -5.44 27.35 9.36
C THR A 130 -5.53 26.43 10.57
N ALA A 131 -4.56 26.52 11.48
CA ALA A 131 -4.52 25.72 12.70
C ALA A 131 -5.68 26.11 13.65
N GLN A 132 -6.30 25.10 14.25
CA GLN A 132 -7.38 25.30 15.21
C GLN A 132 -6.81 25.56 16.62
N PRO A 133 -7.52 26.25 17.51
CA PRO A 133 -7.06 26.45 18.89
C PRO A 133 -6.68 25.11 19.57
N GLY A 134 -5.48 25.05 20.14
CA GLY A 134 -4.95 23.84 20.77
C GLY A 134 -4.26 22.84 19.82
N GLU A 135 -4.37 23.05 18.51
CA GLU A 135 -3.70 22.20 17.51
C GLU A 135 -2.20 22.49 17.47
N TRP A 136 -1.39 21.44 17.36
CA TRP A 136 0.04 21.54 17.11
C TRP A 136 0.33 21.75 15.64
N ILE A 137 1.39 22.48 15.32
CA ILE A 137 1.89 22.62 13.95
C ILE A 137 3.08 21.68 13.79
N LEU A 138 2.85 20.63 13.03
CA LEU A 138 3.84 19.58 12.78
C LEU A 138 4.39 19.69 11.36
N GLY A 139 5.61 19.22 11.16
CA GLY A 139 6.21 19.16 9.84
C GLY A 139 7.59 18.51 9.84
N ARG A 140 8.16 18.36 8.66
CA ARG A 140 9.47 17.75 8.49
C ARG A 140 10.14 18.17 7.17
N GLY A 141 11.41 17.80 7.04
CA GLY A 141 12.11 17.86 5.75
C GLY A 141 13.00 19.08 5.58
N TRP A 142 13.12 19.98 6.60
CA TRP A 142 14.05 21.10 6.50
C TRP A 142 15.50 20.59 6.50
N ASP A 143 16.36 21.29 5.76
CA ASP A 143 17.79 21.03 5.70
C ASP A 143 18.57 22.35 5.59
N HIS A 144 19.16 22.79 6.70
CA HIS A 144 19.93 24.03 6.75
C HIS A 144 21.21 23.99 5.90
N THR A 145 21.68 22.79 5.49
CA THR A 145 22.87 22.67 4.63
C THR A 145 22.59 23.13 3.20
N LEU A 146 21.32 23.23 2.81
CA LEU A 146 20.90 23.79 1.52
C LEU A 146 20.78 25.33 1.55
N TRP A 147 20.91 25.96 2.72
CA TRP A 147 20.73 27.39 2.89
C TRP A 147 22.03 28.16 2.68
N SER A 148 21.92 29.36 2.16
CA SER A 148 23.07 30.25 1.97
C SER A 148 23.76 30.60 3.31
N VAL A 149 22.98 30.69 4.40
CA VAL A 149 23.46 30.81 5.76
C VAL A 149 23.20 29.49 6.47
N GLN A 150 24.19 28.63 6.57
CA GLN A 150 24.09 27.29 7.14
C GLN A 150 24.00 27.32 8.68
N LYS A 151 22.98 28.02 9.20
CA LYS A 151 22.70 28.12 10.63
C LYS A 151 21.45 27.33 11.00
N LEU A 152 21.49 26.57 12.10
CA LEU A 152 20.31 25.90 12.63
C LEU A 152 19.24 26.93 13.02
N PRO A 153 17.96 26.65 12.71
CA PRO A 153 16.85 27.46 13.17
C PRO A 153 16.73 27.41 14.68
N THR A 154 16.12 28.42 15.28
CA THR A 154 15.91 28.52 16.73
C THR A 154 14.42 28.57 17.07
N ARG A 155 14.07 28.36 18.36
CA ARG A 155 12.70 28.53 18.84
C ARG A 155 12.12 29.90 18.50
N GLN A 156 12.94 30.97 18.58
CA GLN A 156 12.49 32.34 18.28
C GLN A 156 12.13 32.51 16.79
N ASP A 157 12.86 31.84 15.90
CA ASP A 157 12.54 31.85 14.48
C ASP A 157 11.16 31.21 14.21
N LEU A 158 10.76 30.22 15.02
CA LEU A 158 9.46 29.56 14.93
C LEU A 158 8.36 30.32 15.64
N ASP A 159 8.64 30.89 16.82
CA ASP A 159 7.68 31.69 17.59
C ASP A 159 7.05 32.80 16.74
N ALA A 160 7.85 33.39 15.85
CA ALA A 160 7.43 34.46 14.96
C ALA A 160 6.34 34.04 13.93
N VAL A 161 6.20 32.74 13.63
CA VAL A 161 5.38 32.26 12.50
C VAL A 161 4.36 31.18 12.88
N THR A 162 4.34 30.72 14.13
CA THR A 162 3.45 29.64 14.59
C THR A 162 2.17 30.15 15.26
N ALA A 163 1.93 31.46 15.30
CA ALA A 163 0.75 32.08 15.91
C ALA A 163 0.46 31.62 17.37
N GLY A 164 1.49 31.23 18.10
CA GLY A 164 1.39 30.74 19.48
C GLY A 164 1.05 29.25 19.62
N HIS A 165 0.82 28.53 18.53
CA HIS A 165 0.64 27.08 18.54
C HIS A 165 1.94 26.36 18.89
N PRO A 166 1.92 25.29 19.72
CA PRO A 166 3.08 24.43 19.85
C PRO A 166 3.49 23.85 18.50
N ALA A 167 4.80 23.80 18.25
CA ALA A 167 5.27 23.37 16.94
C ALA A 167 6.52 22.48 17.02
N PHE A 168 6.56 21.45 16.15
CA PHE A 168 7.66 20.52 16.02
C PHE A 168 7.98 20.29 14.54
N PHE A 169 9.25 20.48 14.15
CA PHE A 169 9.69 20.29 12.78
C PHE A 169 10.95 19.41 12.72
N GLY A 170 10.79 18.17 12.22
CA GLY A 170 11.89 17.24 12.03
C GLY A 170 12.80 17.66 10.85
N ARG A 171 14.12 17.53 11.02
CA ARG A 171 15.09 17.67 9.93
C ARG A 171 14.95 16.50 8.94
N VAL A 172 15.43 16.67 7.71
CA VAL A 172 15.35 15.70 6.64
C VAL A 172 15.88 14.30 7.02
N ASP A 173 16.95 14.25 7.81
CA ASP A 173 17.58 12.98 8.27
C ASP A 173 16.89 12.32 9.47
N GLY A 174 15.94 13.02 10.12
CA GLY A 174 15.23 12.52 11.28
C GLY A 174 15.99 12.55 12.61
N HIS A 175 17.27 12.94 12.63
CA HIS A 175 18.10 12.96 13.85
C HIS A 175 18.08 14.28 14.61
N ILE A 176 17.49 15.32 14.04
CA ILE A 176 17.37 16.65 14.65
C ILE A 176 15.96 17.17 14.44
N ALA A 177 15.39 17.78 15.47
CA ALA A 177 14.18 18.58 15.35
C ALA A 177 14.42 20.00 15.87
N VAL A 178 13.62 20.95 15.40
CA VAL A 178 13.47 22.26 15.97
C VAL A 178 12.04 22.45 16.47
N VAL A 179 11.90 22.94 17.69
CA VAL A 179 10.61 23.19 18.33
C VAL A 179 10.53 24.63 18.80
N ASN A 180 9.33 25.19 18.89
CA ASN A 180 9.13 26.56 19.37
C ASN A 180 9.00 26.64 20.90
N SER A 181 8.91 27.86 21.45
CA SER A 181 8.79 28.08 22.88
C SER A 181 7.53 27.48 23.49
N ALA A 182 6.42 27.47 22.76
CA ALA A 182 5.16 26.85 23.21
C ALA A 182 5.29 25.32 23.37
N ALA A 183 5.96 24.64 22.44
CA ALA A 183 6.22 23.19 22.52
C ALA A 183 7.19 22.84 23.66
N LEU A 184 8.27 23.64 23.85
CA LEU A 184 9.16 23.49 25.02
C LEU A 184 8.39 23.65 26.34
N GLY A 185 7.50 24.63 26.41
CA GLY A 185 6.63 24.86 27.58
C GLY A 185 5.68 23.68 27.83
N ALA A 186 5.03 23.17 26.82
CA ALA A 186 4.14 22.00 26.92
C ALA A 186 4.89 20.74 27.39
N ALA A 187 6.15 20.60 27.00
CA ALA A 187 7.03 19.51 27.42
C ALA A 187 7.70 19.75 28.79
N GLY A 188 7.55 20.92 29.38
CA GLY A 188 8.23 21.29 30.65
C GLY A 188 9.75 21.37 30.49
N ILE A 189 10.27 21.61 29.29
CA ILE A 189 11.70 21.71 29.01
C ILE A 189 12.20 23.11 29.37
N THR A 190 13.16 23.17 30.32
CA THR A 190 13.77 24.40 30.85
C THR A 190 15.30 24.30 30.81
N ARG A 191 15.99 25.34 31.24
CA ARG A 191 17.45 25.31 31.42
C ARG A 191 17.93 24.19 32.34
N ASN A 192 17.09 23.75 33.28
CA ASN A 192 17.42 22.74 34.28
C ASN A 192 17.06 21.30 33.87
N THR A 193 16.37 21.13 32.74
CA THR A 193 16.01 19.78 32.21
C THR A 193 17.29 19.06 31.77
N PRO A 194 17.62 17.87 32.33
CA PRO A 194 18.81 17.16 31.91
C PRO A 194 18.66 16.59 30.48
N ASP A 195 19.77 16.40 29.81
CA ASP A 195 19.77 15.67 28.55
C ASP A 195 19.39 14.21 28.82
N PRO A 196 18.44 13.62 28.07
CA PRO A 196 18.09 12.21 28.23
C PRO A 196 19.21 11.30 27.71
N PRO A 197 19.36 10.10 28.26
CA PRO A 197 20.35 9.13 27.75
C PRO A 197 20.20 8.91 26.23
N GLY A 198 21.28 9.13 25.48
CA GLY A 198 21.28 9.00 24.01
C GLY A 198 20.66 10.19 23.26
N GLY A 199 20.23 11.24 23.93
CA GLY A 199 19.68 12.46 23.31
C GLY A 199 20.31 13.74 23.88
N LYS A 200 20.13 14.87 23.20
CA LYS A 200 20.67 16.17 23.59
C LYS A 200 19.69 17.30 23.34
N ILE A 201 19.58 18.21 24.29
CA ILE A 201 18.87 19.49 24.19
C ILE A 201 19.91 20.58 23.94
N ASP A 202 19.95 21.20 22.77
CA ASP A 202 20.89 22.28 22.49
C ASP A 202 20.53 23.54 23.30
N ARG A 203 21.54 24.19 23.90
CA ARG A 203 21.39 25.37 24.75
C ARG A 203 22.25 26.53 24.25
N ASP A 204 21.80 27.73 24.50
CA ASP A 204 22.55 28.95 24.25
C ASP A 204 23.60 29.23 25.37
N ALA A 205 24.34 30.31 25.23
CA ALA A 205 25.36 30.73 26.20
C ALA A 205 24.79 31.04 27.62
N ALA A 206 23.50 31.31 27.73
CA ALA A 206 22.81 31.53 29.01
C ALA A 206 22.23 30.22 29.59
N GLY A 207 22.42 29.09 28.91
CA GLY A 207 21.89 27.79 29.29
C GLY A 207 20.43 27.56 28.91
N GLU A 208 19.80 28.47 28.17
CA GLU A 208 18.42 28.32 27.73
C GLU A 208 18.32 27.39 26.53
N PRO A 209 17.28 26.51 26.46
CA PRO A 209 17.05 25.68 25.29
C PRO A 209 16.87 26.50 24.01
N THR A 210 17.63 26.19 22.96
CA THR A 210 17.54 26.89 21.68
C THR A 210 16.32 26.49 20.86
N GLY A 211 15.68 25.40 21.22
CA GLY A 211 14.64 24.71 20.45
C GLY A 211 15.17 23.53 19.64
N ILE A 212 16.47 23.34 19.51
CA ILE A 212 17.05 22.17 18.84
C ILE A 212 17.10 20.98 19.80
N LEU A 213 16.52 19.87 19.33
CA LEU A 213 16.52 18.56 19.98
C LEU A 213 17.24 17.57 19.07
N ARG A 214 18.17 16.78 19.64
CA ARG A 214 18.96 15.80 18.89
C ARG A 214 18.65 14.41 19.37
N GLU A 215 18.46 13.51 18.42
CA GLU A 215 18.12 12.10 18.56
C GLU A 215 16.75 11.85 19.20
N ASP A 216 16.21 10.67 18.94
CA ASP A 216 14.87 10.26 19.37
C ASP A 216 14.58 10.48 20.87
N PRO A 217 15.50 10.18 21.82
CA PRO A 217 15.19 10.39 23.24
C PRO A 217 14.95 11.85 23.61
N ALA A 218 15.61 12.81 22.95
CA ALA A 218 15.37 14.22 23.20
C ALA A 218 14.09 14.71 22.49
N MET A 219 13.84 14.25 21.28
CA MET A 219 12.62 14.56 20.53
C MET A 219 11.38 14.01 21.23
N ALA A 220 11.46 12.79 21.80
CA ALA A 220 10.37 12.14 22.54
C ALA A 220 9.89 12.94 23.76
N LEU A 221 10.72 13.79 24.36
CA LEU A 221 10.28 14.69 25.45
C LEU A 221 9.15 15.63 24.99
N VAL A 222 9.17 16.02 23.72
CA VAL A 222 8.17 16.92 23.13
C VAL A 222 7.06 16.13 22.43
N THR A 223 7.39 15.14 21.59
CA THR A 223 6.38 14.40 20.82
C THR A 223 5.42 13.60 21.72
N SER A 224 5.86 13.16 22.90
CA SER A 224 4.99 12.55 23.91
C SER A 224 3.93 13.50 24.50
N LYS A 225 3.97 14.78 24.17
CA LYS A 225 3.00 15.82 24.59
C LYS A 225 2.07 16.25 23.46
N GLU A 226 2.29 15.75 22.26
CA GLU A 226 1.34 15.94 21.18
C GLU A 226 0.01 15.30 21.58
N PRO A 227 -1.12 16.03 21.44
CA PRO A 227 -2.42 15.44 21.70
C PRO A 227 -2.72 14.37 20.65
N GLU A 228 -3.42 13.31 21.05
CA GLU A 228 -3.94 12.33 20.10
C GLU A 228 -4.82 13.03 19.05
N PRO A 229 -4.77 12.61 17.78
CA PRO A 229 -5.58 13.18 16.74
C PRO A 229 -7.08 13.08 17.09
N THR A 230 -7.81 14.14 16.82
CA THR A 230 -9.27 14.15 17.00
C THR A 230 -9.97 13.37 15.89
N PRO A 231 -11.20 12.86 16.08
CA PRO A 231 -11.98 12.21 15.03
C PRO A 231 -12.11 13.06 13.75
N ALA A 232 -12.22 14.40 13.90
CA ALA A 232 -12.26 15.32 12.75
C ALA A 232 -10.93 15.35 11.97
N GLN A 233 -9.79 15.17 12.65
CA GLN A 233 -8.48 15.09 12.00
C GLN A 233 -8.30 13.74 11.30
N HIS A 234 -8.72 12.63 11.89
CA HIS A 234 -8.77 11.32 11.22
C HIS A 234 -9.64 11.36 9.96
N LEU A 235 -10.86 11.94 10.06
CA LEU A 235 -11.75 12.10 8.91
C LEU A 235 -11.09 12.92 7.80
N ARG A 236 -10.45 14.04 8.14
CA ARG A 236 -9.77 14.88 7.17
C ARG A 236 -8.57 14.18 6.54
N ALA A 237 -7.77 13.47 7.33
CA ALA A 237 -6.63 12.69 6.85
C ALA A 237 -7.09 11.62 5.84
N MET A 238 -8.11 10.85 6.18
CA MET A 238 -8.68 9.83 5.30
C MET A 238 -9.23 10.45 4.00
N GLN A 239 -9.95 11.58 4.07
CA GLN A 239 -10.46 12.28 2.86
C GLN A 239 -9.35 12.73 1.92
N ILE A 240 -8.22 13.22 2.46
CA ILE A 240 -7.04 13.60 1.67
C ILE A 240 -6.47 12.36 0.96
N ALA A 241 -6.28 11.25 1.68
CA ALA A 241 -5.73 10.03 1.11
C ALA A 241 -6.65 9.41 0.04
N LEU A 242 -7.97 9.43 0.26
CA LEU A 242 -8.96 8.97 -0.72
C LEU A 242 -8.93 9.82 -2.00
N GLN A 243 -8.76 11.13 -1.88
CA GLN A 243 -8.61 12.01 -3.04
C GLN A 243 -7.35 11.70 -3.84
N ASP A 244 -6.23 11.47 -3.15
CA ASP A 244 -4.99 11.05 -3.80
C ASP A 244 -5.15 9.71 -4.52
N ALA A 245 -5.72 8.71 -3.85
CA ALA A 245 -5.97 7.40 -4.44
C ALA A 245 -6.80 7.51 -5.72
N ALA A 246 -7.90 8.26 -5.67
CA ALA A 246 -8.77 8.48 -6.83
C ALA A 246 -8.03 9.20 -7.97
N GLN A 247 -7.20 10.19 -7.68
CA GLN A 247 -6.41 10.94 -8.66
C GLN A 247 -5.39 10.06 -9.40
N TRP A 248 -4.87 9.00 -8.74
CA TRP A 248 -3.89 8.10 -9.32
C TRP A 248 -4.47 6.78 -9.82
N GLY A 249 -5.80 6.67 -9.87
CA GLY A 249 -6.46 5.50 -10.46
C GLY A 249 -6.52 4.29 -9.54
N ILE A 250 -6.28 4.47 -8.24
CA ILE A 250 -6.44 3.41 -7.25
C ILE A 250 -7.94 3.24 -6.97
N THR A 251 -8.47 2.07 -7.24
CA THR A 251 -9.89 1.73 -7.00
C THR A 251 -10.07 0.82 -5.81
N SER A 252 -8.99 0.21 -5.34
CA SER A 252 -8.94 -0.65 -4.17
C SER A 252 -7.60 -0.53 -3.47
N ALA A 253 -7.59 -0.55 -2.14
CA ALA A 253 -6.37 -0.58 -1.33
C ALA A 253 -6.49 -1.61 -0.20
N GLN A 254 -5.34 -2.16 0.17
CA GLN A 254 -5.15 -3.00 1.34
C GLN A 254 -4.34 -2.18 2.32
N ASP A 255 -4.98 -1.77 3.41
CA ASP A 255 -4.49 -0.68 4.24
C ASP A 255 -4.08 -1.15 5.64
N ASN A 256 -2.96 -0.64 6.10
CA ASN A 256 -2.45 -0.86 7.45
C ASN A 256 -2.57 0.45 8.24
N SER A 257 -3.75 0.70 8.77
CA SER A 257 -4.07 1.86 9.59
C SER A 257 -4.55 1.44 10.99
N ALA A 258 -4.93 2.38 11.82
CA ALA A 258 -5.44 2.12 13.16
C ALA A 258 -6.94 1.80 13.12
N TRP A 259 -7.47 1.20 14.21
CA TRP A 259 -8.89 0.90 14.32
C TRP A 259 -9.78 2.16 14.21
N ASP A 260 -9.32 3.29 14.74
CA ASP A 260 -10.04 4.57 14.62
C ASP A 260 -10.18 5.02 13.17
N ASP A 261 -9.21 4.68 12.31
CA ASP A 261 -9.26 4.98 10.88
C ASP A 261 -10.27 4.08 10.15
N PHE A 262 -10.43 2.81 10.58
CA PHE A 262 -11.51 1.95 10.11
C PHE A 262 -12.89 2.54 10.43
N LEU A 263 -13.09 3.05 11.65
CA LEU A 263 -14.36 3.67 12.05
C LEU A 263 -14.66 4.93 11.22
N VAL A 264 -13.64 5.68 10.85
CA VAL A 264 -13.76 6.82 9.93
C VAL A 264 -14.11 6.37 8.51
N ALA A 265 -13.50 5.28 8.03
CA ALA A 265 -13.85 4.72 6.72
C ALA A 265 -15.32 4.26 6.69
N GLU A 266 -15.82 3.64 7.76
CA GLU A 266 -17.22 3.25 7.92
C GLU A 266 -18.16 4.48 7.94
N GLU A 267 -17.79 5.56 8.64
CA GLU A 267 -18.54 6.83 8.60
C GLU A 267 -18.63 7.37 7.16
N LEU A 268 -17.52 7.34 6.42
CA LEU A 268 -17.47 7.78 5.02
C LEU A 268 -18.31 6.88 4.12
N GLU A 269 -18.30 5.57 4.32
CA GLU A 269 -19.12 4.62 3.58
C GLU A 269 -20.61 4.85 3.82
N ASN A 270 -21.03 4.92 5.09
CA ASN A 270 -22.41 5.20 5.49
C ASN A 270 -22.90 6.54 4.93
N GLY A 271 -21.99 7.52 4.76
CA GLY A 271 -22.26 8.80 4.13
C GLY A 271 -22.20 8.78 2.58
N GLY A 272 -21.92 7.63 1.96
CA GLY A 272 -21.73 7.49 0.51
C GLY A 272 -20.50 8.25 -0.03
N LYS A 273 -19.50 8.48 0.81
CA LYS A 273 -18.29 9.26 0.51
C LYS A 273 -17.01 8.41 0.43
N LEU A 274 -17.08 7.11 0.73
CA LEU A 274 -15.97 6.19 0.54
C LEU A 274 -15.79 5.94 -0.97
N THR A 275 -14.73 6.47 -1.55
CA THR A 275 -14.46 6.43 -3.00
C THR A 275 -13.48 5.34 -3.41
N LEU A 276 -13.12 4.46 -2.48
CA LEU A 276 -12.11 3.43 -2.61
C LEU A 276 -12.62 2.15 -1.93
N ARG A 277 -12.41 0.98 -2.52
CA ARG A 277 -12.62 -0.27 -1.81
C ARG A 277 -11.47 -0.49 -0.85
N LEU A 278 -11.77 -0.66 0.42
CA LEU A 278 -10.79 -0.73 1.49
C LEU A 278 -10.83 -2.08 2.20
N SER A 279 -9.68 -2.75 2.23
CA SER A 279 -9.43 -3.96 3.02
C SER A 279 -8.49 -3.59 4.15
N GLU A 280 -9.05 -3.34 5.34
CA GLU A 280 -8.29 -2.88 6.50
C GLU A 280 -7.59 -4.04 7.19
N TRP A 281 -6.32 -3.88 7.53
CA TRP A 281 -5.53 -4.87 8.24
C TRP A 281 -5.60 -4.65 9.74
N LEU A 282 -5.66 -5.76 10.48
CA LEU A 282 -5.66 -5.72 11.92
C LEU A 282 -4.26 -5.99 12.49
N PRO A 283 -3.91 -5.40 13.64
CA PRO A 283 -2.59 -5.59 14.23
C PRO A 283 -2.37 -7.05 14.69
N PHE A 284 -1.38 -7.75 14.12
CA PHE A 284 -1.04 -9.13 14.52
C PHE A 284 -0.76 -9.29 16.03
N PRO A 285 -0.15 -8.33 16.76
CA PRO A 285 0.10 -8.46 18.19
C PRO A 285 -1.16 -8.48 19.08
N ASP A 286 -2.30 -8.01 18.61
CA ASP A 286 -3.53 -7.97 19.39
C ASP A 286 -3.99 -9.38 19.78
N SER A 287 -4.73 -9.51 20.88
CA SER A 287 -5.30 -10.79 21.30
C SER A 287 -6.35 -11.27 20.30
N VAL A 288 -6.49 -12.59 20.16
CA VAL A 288 -7.48 -13.19 19.25
C VAL A 288 -8.90 -12.70 19.56
N ASP A 289 -9.24 -12.51 20.83
CA ASP A 289 -10.57 -11.98 21.24
C ASP A 289 -10.83 -10.56 20.71
N VAL A 290 -9.81 -9.70 20.68
CA VAL A 290 -9.91 -8.34 20.10
C VAL A 290 -10.03 -8.42 18.59
N LEU A 291 -9.18 -9.23 17.95
CA LEU A 291 -9.19 -9.44 16.50
C LEU A 291 -10.53 -9.98 16.00
N GLU A 292 -11.12 -10.95 16.71
CA GLU A 292 -12.44 -11.50 16.39
C GLU A 292 -13.56 -10.46 16.57
N LYS A 293 -13.49 -9.63 17.60
CA LYS A 293 -14.45 -8.52 17.78
C LYS A 293 -14.35 -7.52 16.61
N HIS A 294 -13.16 -7.14 16.21
CA HIS A 294 -12.96 -6.23 15.08
C HIS A 294 -13.45 -6.86 13.76
N ARG A 295 -13.12 -8.16 13.52
CA ARG A 295 -13.61 -8.89 12.35
C ARG A 295 -15.13 -9.01 12.32
N ALA A 296 -15.79 -9.17 13.47
CA ALA A 296 -17.24 -9.31 13.59
C ALA A 296 -17.97 -7.96 13.60
N TYR A 297 -17.26 -6.85 13.74
CA TYR A 297 -17.86 -5.52 13.86
C TYR A 297 -18.52 -5.07 12.57
N HIS A 298 -17.91 -5.36 11.42
CA HIS A 298 -18.43 -5.01 10.11
C HIS A 298 -18.56 -6.26 9.22
N SER A 299 -19.44 -6.19 8.21
CA SER A 299 -19.66 -7.32 7.31
C SER A 299 -18.41 -7.68 6.51
N GLN A 300 -17.96 -8.92 6.64
CA GLN A 300 -16.81 -9.42 5.86
C GLN A 300 -17.12 -9.62 4.37
N THR A 301 -18.41 -9.55 4.00
CA THR A 301 -18.86 -9.63 2.60
C THR A 301 -19.15 -8.25 2.01
N ASP A 302 -18.93 -7.18 2.76
CA ASP A 302 -19.06 -5.84 2.24
C ASP A 302 -18.03 -5.59 1.14
N PRO A 303 -18.44 -5.18 -0.06
CA PRO A 303 -17.52 -4.99 -1.17
C PRO A 303 -16.75 -3.67 -1.10
N MET A 304 -17.15 -2.72 -0.24
CA MET A 304 -16.49 -1.42 -0.11
C MET A 304 -15.53 -1.36 1.08
N LEU A 305 -15.92 -1.93 2.22
CA LEU A 305 -15.14 -1.88 3.45
C LEU A 305 -15.23 -3.22 4.18
N HIS A 306 -14.11 -3.80 4.56
CA HIS A 306 -14.05 -4.97 5.45
C HIS A 306 -12.69 -5.06 6.12
N THR A 307 -12.63 -5.78 7.24
CA THR A 307 -11.35 -6.18 7.82
C THR A 307 -10.76 -7.36 7.04
N ALA A 308 -9.45 -7.46 6.97
CA ALA A 308 -8.78 -8.47 6.16
C ALA A 308 -7.67 -9.18 6.94
N MET A 309 -6.45 -9.06 6.49
CA MET A 309 -5.27 -9.74 7.00
C MET A 309 -4.80 -9.19 8.35
N LEU A 310 -4.12 -10.01 9.13
CA LEU A 310 -3.34 -9.56 10.29
C LEU A 310 -1.95 -9.13 9.84
N LYS A 311 -1.54 -7.91 10.20
CA LYS A 311 -0.21 -7.36 9.89
C LYS A 311 0.74 -7.48 11.08
N GLY A 312 1.86 -8.14 10.86
CA GLY A 312 2.97 -8.23 11.81
C GLY A 312 4.29 -7.77 11.19
N PHE A 313 5.32 -7.61 12.02
CA PHE A 313 6.63 -7.10 11.63
C PHE A 313 7.73 -8.03 12.12
N MET A 314 8.56 -8.54 11.22
CA MET A 314 9.70 -9.39 11.55
C MET A 314 10.97 -8.60 11.81
N ASP A 315 11.15 -7.47 11.10
CA ASP A 315 12.36 -6.66 11.17
C ASP A 315 12.08 -5.17 10.90
N GLY A 316 13.12 -4.41 10.60
CA GLY A 316 13.05 -3.01 10.19
C GLY A 316 13.36 -2.82 8.71
N SER A 317 14.04 -1.71 8.34
CA SER A 317 14.31 -1.33 6.94
C SER A 317 15.77 -1.54 6.54
N LEU A 318 16.01 -1.74 5.23
CA LEU A 318 17.35 -1.89 4.68
C LEU A 318 18.13 -0.56 4.76
N GLY A 319 17.46 0.57 4.52
CA GLY A 319 18.06 1.90 4.57
C GLY A 319 18.63 2.25 5.93
N SER A 320 17.90 1.96 7.01
CA SER A 320 18.34 2.19 8.40
C SER A 320 19.26 1.11 8.97
N ARG A 321 19.59 0.05 8.22
CA ARG A 321 20.32 -1.14 8.66
C ARG A 321 19.66 -1.86 9.85
N THR A 322 18.33 -1.84 9.92
CA THR A 322 17.54 -2.57 10.91
C THR A 322 16.81 -3.77 10.32
N ALA A 323 16.81 -3.94 8.99
CA ALA A 323 16.36 -5.17 8.34
C ALA A 323 17.26 -6.33 8.81
N ALA A 324 16.64 -7.44 9.26
CA ALA A 324 17.36 -8.58 9.83
C ALA A 324 17.97 -9.43 8.71
N LEU A 325 19.29 -9.50 8.67
CA LEU A 325 20.06 -10.26 7.69
C LEU A 325 20.68 -11.51 8.30
N LEU A 326 20.84 -12.56 7.49
CA LEU A 326 21.55 -13.79 7.85
C LEU A 326 23.07 -13.56 7.97
N ALA A 327 23.61 -12.63 7.19
CA ALA A 327 24.99 -12.18 7.29
C ALA A 327 25.04 -10.66 7.51
N PRO A 328 26.08 -10.11 8.18
CA PRO A 328 26.20 -8.68 8.44
C PRO A 328 26.10 -7.82 7.19
N TYR A 329 25.69 -6.56 7.35
CA TYR A 329 25.72 -5.57 6.29
C TYR A 329 27.13 -5.44 5.71
N SER A 330 27.25 -5.29 4.38
CA SER A 330 28.55 -5.17 3.71
C SER A 330 29.30 -3.89 4.10
N ASP A 331 28.55 -2.83 4.38
CA ASP A 331 29.07 -1.53 4.80
C ASP A 331 29.01 -1.30 6.33
N ASP A 332 28.60 -2.34 7.10
CA ASP A 332 28.59 -2.34 8.58
C ASP A 332 28.76 -3.78 9.11
N PRO A 333 30.02 -4.31 9.11
CA PRO A 333 30.29 -5.72 9.40
C PRO A 333 29.98 -6.20 10.84
N GLN A 334 29.61 -5.30 11.74
CA GLN A 334 29.21 -5.64 13.12
C GLN A 334 27.70 -5.67 13.29
N ASN A 335 26.93 -5.36 12.26
CA ASN A 335 25.50 -5.19 12.29
C ASN A 335 24.81 -6.17 11.31
N SER A 336 23.89 -6.97 11.81
CA SER A 336 23.02 -7.88 11.03
C SER A 336 21.55 -7.49 11.10
N GLY A 337 21.22 -6.27 11.55
CA GLY A 337 19.86 -5.83 11.77
C GLY A 337 19.23 -6.37 13.06
N ILE A 338 17.93 -6.14 13.21
CA ILE A 338 17.21 -6.37 14.47
C ILE A 338 15.93 -7.16 14.19
N PRO A 339 15.87 -8.47 14.49
CA PRO A 339 14.60 -9.19 14.49
C PRO A 339 13.72 -8.65 15.64
N ARG A 340 12.42 -8.44 15.37
CA ARG A 340 11.49 -7.83 16.34
C ARG A 340 10.88 -8.82 17.33
N LEU A 341 10.90 -10.11 17.02
CA LEU A 341 10.32 -11.17 17.84
C LEU A 341 11.27 -12.36 17.93
N GLU A 342 11.18 -13.09 19.04
CA GLU A 342 11.78 -14.42 19.14
C GLU A 342 10.93 -15.45 18.36
N GLN A 343 11.58 -16.37 17.64
CA GLN A 343 10.89 -17.33 16.76
C GLN A 343 9.84 -18.19 17.49
N SER A 344 10.16 -18.65 18.69
CA SER A 344 9.23 -19.48 19.48
C SER A 344 7.96 -18.73 19.87
N LYS A 345 8.09 -17.45 20.21
CA LYS A 345 6.94 -16.58 20.50
C LYS A 345 6.12 -16.33 19.24
N LEU A 346 6.79 -16.06 18.13
CA LEU A 346 6.13 -15.85 16.83
C LEU A 346 5.32 -17.09 16.43
N ASN A 347 5.91 -18.30 16.55
CA ASN A 347 5.23 -19.55 16.22
C ASN A 347 3.97 -19.77 17.08
N ALA A 348 4.06 -19.59 18.40
CA ALA A 348 2.89 -19.69 19.26
C ALA A 348 1.78 -18.70 18.90
N MET A 349 2.14 -17.48 18.57
CA MET A 349 1.17 -16.45 18.16
C MET A 349 0.49 -16.79 16.84
N ILE A 350 1.23 -17.25 15.83
CA ILE A 350 0.64 -17.53 14.51
C ILE A 350 -0.28 -18.76 14.58
N ASP A 351 0.05 -19.78 15.39
CA ASP A 351 -0.79 -20.98 15.57
C ASP A 351 -2.20 -20.62 16.04
N GLU A 352 -2.32 -19.73 17.03
CA GLU A 352 -3.62 -19.26 17.54
C GLU A 352 -4.43 -18.53 16.48
N ARG A 353 -3.78 -17.63 15.71
CA ARG A 353 -4.44 -16.79 14.70
C ARG A 353 -4.82 -17.59 13.46
N ALA A 354 -3.97 -18.54 13.08
CA ALA A 354 -4.28 -19.50 12.02
C ALA A 354 -5.47 -20.40 12.40
N ALA A 355 -5.51 -20.90 13.66
CA ALA A 355 -6.63 -21.68 14.16
C ALA A 355 -7.95 -20.88 14.19
N ALA A 356 -7.88 -19.56 14.40
CA ALA A 356 -9.02 -18.64 14.32
C ALA A 356 -9.39 -18.26 12.86
N GLY A 357 -8.67 -18.78 11.86
CA GLY A 357 -8.95 -18.59 10.43
C GLY A 357 -8.57 -17.21 9.90
N PHE A 358 -7.60 -16.53 10.50
CA PHE A 358 -7.09 -15.27 9.97
C PHE A 358 -6.03 -15.51 8.89
N GLN A 359 -6.07 -14.72 7.81
CA GLN A 359 -4.92 -14.52 6.94
C GLN A 359 -3.85 -13.72 7.70
N VAL A 360 -2.58 -14.07 7.55
CA VAL A 360 -1.48 -13.35 8.19
C VAL A 360 -0.46 -12.91 7.15
N GLY A 361 -0.02 -11.67 7.27
CA GLY A 361 1.05 -11.07 6.50
C GLY A 361 2.12 -10.45 7.39
N PHE A 362 3.38 -10.70 7.05
CA PHE A 362 4.51 -10.18 7.80
C PHE A 362 5.36 -9.24 6.97
N HIS A 363 5.60 -8.03 7.48
CA HIS A 363 6.69 -7.21 7.00
C HIS A 363 8.00 -7.96 7.23
N ALA A 364 8.73 -8.25 6.16
CA ALA A 364 10.06 -8.84 6.23
C ALA A 364 10.90 -8.35 5.05
N ILE A 365 11.89 -7.52 5.35
CA ILE A 365 12.79 -6.90 4.38
C ILE A 365 14.07 -7.70 4.25
N GLY A 366 14.71 -8.06 5.35
CA GLY A 366 15.95 -8.84 5.35
C GLY A 366 15.69 -10.34 5.18
N ASP A 367 16.65 -11.05 4.60
CA ASP A 367 16.61 -12.49 4.35
C ASP A 367 16.40 -13.32 5.63
N ARG A 368 16.90 -12.87 6.79
CA ARG A 368 16.60 -13.49 8.09
C ARG A 368 15.17 -13.20 8.53
N GLY A 369 14.65 -11.98 8.31
CA GLY A 369 13.25 -11.65 8.59
C GLY A 369 12.29 -12.50 7.75
N VAL A 370 12.61 -12.66 6.46
CA VAL A 370 11.88 -13.54 5.53
C VAL A 370 11.93 -15.00 6.02
N GLU A 371 13.09 -15.49 6.44
CA GLU A 371 13.25 -16.84 6.99
C GLU A 371 12.34 -17.08 8.19
N MET A 372 12.29 -16.11 9.12
CA MET A 372 11.42 -16.17 10.30
C MET A 372 9.94 -16.25 9.93
N ALA A 373 9.50 -15.45 8.96
CA ALA A 373 8.13 -15.49 8.45
C ALA A 373 7.79 -16.84 7.82
N LEU A 374 8.64 -17.35 6.92
CA LEU A 374 8.44 -18.65 6.26
C LEU A 374 8.44 -19.82 7.26
N GLN A 375 9.27 -19.74 8.31
CA GLN A 375 9.27 -20.75 9.37
C GLN A 375 7.97 -20.70 10.18
N ALA A 376 7.46 -19.52 10.49
CA ALA A 376 6.21 -19.35 11.21
C ALA A 376 5.01 -19.89 10.39
N PHE A 377 4.96 -19.62 9.10
CA PHE A 377 3.91 -20.16 8.22
C PHE A 377 3.96 -21.69 8.13
N ALA A 378 5.16 -22.27 7.99
CA ALA A 378 5.33 -23.73 7.98
C ALA A 378 4.88 -24.37 9.31
N GLU A 379 5.13 -23.70 10.44
CA GLU A 379 4.70 -24.15 11.76
C GLU A 379 3.18 -24.10 11.89
N ALA A 380 2.55 -22.99 11.47
CA ALA A 380 1.10 -22.83 11.47
C ALA A 380 0.40 -23.92 10.62
N ASP A 381 0.92 -24.19 9.41
CA ASP A 381 0.39 -25.25 8.56
C ASP A 381 0.52 -26.64 9.23
N ARG A 382 1.66 -26.92 9.87
CA ARG A 382 1.86 -28.16 10.63
C ARG A 382 0.90 -28.26 11.81
N TYR A 383 0.77 -27.18 12.60
CA TYR A 383 -0.14 -27.12 13.75
C TYR A 383 -1.59 -27.40 13.34
N LEU A 384 -2.05 -26.81 12.24
CA LEU A 384 -3.40 -27.01 11.70
C LEU A 384 -3.58 -28.44 11.20
N GLN A 385 -2.58 -29.03 10.51
CA GLN A 385 -2.63 -30.42 10.06
C GLN A 385 -2.81 -31.40 11.20
N GLU A 386 -2.13 -31.18 12.32
CA GLU A 386 -2.21 -32.04 13.50
C GLU A 386 -3.54 -31.90 14.25
N ARG A 387 -4.08 -30.69 14.35
CA ARG A 387 -5.24 -30.39 15.21
C ARG A 387 -6.56 -30.25 14.48
N GLN A 388 -6.51 -29.82 13.21
CA GLN A 388 -7.68 -29.57 12.38
C GLN A 388 -7.50 -30.16 10.97
N PRO A 389 -7.23 -31.46 10.82
CA PRO A 389 -6.85 -32.06 9.53
C PRO A 389 -7.91 -31.92 8.43
N GLN A 390 -9.17 -31.67 8.80
CA GLN A 390 -10.25 -31.41 7.84
C GLN A 390 -10.26 -29.94 7.35
N ALA A 391 -9.87 -28.99 8.19
CA ALA A 391 -9.78 -27.58 7.85
C ALA A 391 -8.62 -27.32 6.87
N VAL A 392 -7.47 -27.94 7.07
CA VAL A 392 -6.28 -27.77 6.22
C VAL A 392 -6.52 -28.18 4.77
N ARG A 393 -7.33 -29.21 4.53
CA ARG A 393 -7.66 -29.66 3.16
C ARG A 393 -8.55 -28.68 2.40
N SER A 394 -9.18 -27.73 3.07
CA SER A 394 -10.13 -26.77 2.51
C SER A 394 -9.71 -25.32 2.66
N GLN A 395 -8.67 -25.01 3.46
CA GLN A 395 -8.25 -23.64 3.74
C GLN A 395 -7.06 -23.25 2.85
N ASP A 396 -7.30 -22.32 1.94
CA ASP A 396 -6.30 -21.55 1.21
C ASP A 396 -5.93 -20.35 2.11
N HIS A 397 -4.80 -20.40 2.81
CA HIS A 397 -4.41 -19.38 3.78
C HIS A 397 -3.88 -18.12 3.13
N ARG A 398 -3.29 -18.22 1.94
CA ARG A 398 -2.65 -17.11 1.23
C ARG A 398 -1.77 -16.27 2.15
N TRP A 399 -0.91 -16.94 2.92
CA TRP A 399 0.10 -16.27 3.73
C TRP A 399 0.87 -15.24 2.91
N ARG A 400 1.25 -14.12 3.52
CA ARG A 400 1.92 -13.06 2.77
C ARG A 400 3.23 -12.65 3.43
N VAL A 401 4.23 -12.38 2.63
CA VAL A 401 5.40 -11.61 3.04
C VAL A 401 5.34 -10.26 2.35
N GLU A 402 5.19 -9.22 3.16
CA GLU A 402 5.22 -7.83 2.70
C GLU A 402 6.67 -7.41 2.52
N HIS A 403 6.94 -6.71 1.46
CA HIS A 403 8.24 -6.28 0.95
C HIS A 403 9.05 -7.43 0.33
N ALA A 404 9.31 -8.53 1.02
CA ALA A 404 10.12 -9.66 0.51
C ALA A 404 11.35 -9.14 -0.28
N GLN A 405 12.06 -8.16 0.34
CA GLN A 405 12.94 -7.26 -0.41
C GLN A 405 14.31 -7.87 -0.66
N VAL A 406 14.86 -8.60 0.32
CA VAL A 406 16.15 -9.30 0.23
C VAL A 406 15.94 -10.77 0.54
N LEU A 407 16.40 -11.65 -0.35
CA LEU A 407 16.25 -13.09 -0.19
C LEU A 407 17.57 -13.83 -0.38
N GLU A 408 17.59 -15.07 0.08
CA GLU A 408 18.51 -16.09 -0.38
C GLU A 408 17.88 -16.99 -1.46
N ALA A 409 18.70 -17.59 -2.29
CA ALA A 409 18.24 -18.41 -3.42
C ALA A 409 17.26 -19.55 -3.02
N GLY A 410 17.46 -20.16 -1.85
CA GLY A 410 16.62 -21.25 -1.35
C GLY A 410 15.22 -20.82 -0.90
N GLN A 411 15.04 -19.55 -0.57
CA GLN A 411 13.77 -19.05 -0.03
C GLN A 411 12.67 -18.97 -1.10
N PHE A 412 12.99 -18.74 -2.38
CA PHE A 412 12.00 -18.75 -3.45
C PHE A 412 11.23 -20.08 -3.55
N ALA A 413 11.93 -21.22 -3.38
CA ALA A 413 11.28 -22.51 -3.36
C ALA A 413 10.35 -22.67 -2.15
N ARG A 414 10.72 -22.13 -0.99
CA ARG A 414 9.88 -22.19 0.21
C ARG A 414 8.60 -21.34 0.06
N PHE A 415 8.68 -20.14 -0.55
CA PHE A 415 7.47 -19.37 -0.90
C PHE A 415 6.50 -20.22 -1.72
N ARG A 416 7.00 -20.88 -2.77
CA ARG A 416 6.17 -21.76 -3.62
C ARG A 416 5.57 -22.92 -2.83
N ASP A 417 6.39 -23.64 -2.06
CA ASP A 417 6.00 -24.87 -1.39
C ASP A 417 4.97 -24.62 -0.27
N LEU A 418 5.01 -23.44 0.35
CA LEU A 418 4.06 -22.97 1.36
C LEU A 418 2.89 -22.14 0.77
N GLY A 419 2.87 -21.89 -0.55
CA GLY A 419 1.84 -21.05 -1.17
C GLY A 419 1.85 -19.60 -0.70
N VAL A 420 3.00 -19.10 -0.23
CA VAL A 420 3.15 -17.72 0.28
C VAL A 420 3.18 -16.73 -0.88
N ILE A 421 2.45 -15.63 -0.74
CA ILE A 421 2.41 -14.54 -1.70
C ILE A 421 3.54 -13.55 -1.39
N ALA A 422 4.29 -13.13 -2.43
CA ALA A 422 5.22 -12.02 -2.32
C ALA A 422 4.50 -10.69 -2.64
N SER A 423 4.24 -9.91 -1.60
CA SER A 423 3.59 -8.61 -1.70
C SER A 423 4.66 -7.51 -1.68
N MET A 424 4.92 -6.91 -2.84
CA MET A 424 6.11 -6.10 -3.05
C MET A 424 5.78 -4.69 -3.55
N GLN A 425 6.74 -3.79 -3.40
CA GLN A 425 6.60 -2.37 -3.76
C GLN A 425 7.72 -2.00 -4.76
N PRO A 426 7.44 -2.09 -6.08
CA PRO A 426 8.48 -1.84 -7.08
C PRO A 426 9.06 -0.43 -7.06
N ASN A 427 8.31 0.58 -6.62
CA ASN A 427 8.78 1.94 -6.49
C ASN A 427 9.88 2.12 -5.44
N HIS A 428 9.98 1.27 -4.41
CA HIS A 428 11.11 1.27 -3.47
C HIS A 428 12.46 1.11 -4.18
N LEU A 429 12.51 0.33 -5.27
CA LEU A 429 13.75 0.18 -6.03
C LEU A 429 14.28 1.52 -6.53
N LEU A 430 13.41 2.45 -6.94
CA LEU A 430 13.85 3.73 -7.51
C LEU A 430 14.62 4.58 -6.50
N THR A 431 14.27 4.48 -5.23
CA THR A 431 14.93 5.15 -4.12
C THR A 431 16.13 4.37 -3.63
N ASP A 432 15.97 3.05 -3.46
CA ASP A 432 16.91 2.19 -2.76
C ASP A 432 18.11 1.77 -3.63
N MET A 433 17.99 1.75 -4.96
CA MET A 433 19.06 1.35 -5.87
C MET A 433 20.33 2.19 -5.73
N ASN A 434 20.21 3.40 -5.18
CA ASN A 434 21.34 4.30 -4.97
C ASN A 434 22.29 3.81 -3.86
N TRP A 435 21.82 2.96 -2.94
CA TRP A 435 22.57 2.53 -1.77
C TRP A 435 22.44 1.03 -1.44
N ALA A 436 21.42 0.33 -1.96
CA ALA A 436 21.16 -1.08 -1.63
C ALA A 436 22.36 -1.99 -1.96
N LEU A 437 23.06 -1.72 -3.07
CA LEU A 437 24.26 -2.47 -3.44
C LEU A 437 25.36 -2.33 -2.39
N GLY A 438 25.55 -1.13 -1.81
CA GLY A 438 26.49 -0.88 -0.72
C GLY A 438 26.13 -1.65 0.56
N ARG A 439 24.84 -1.70 0.90
CA ARG A 439 24.32 -2.42 2.07
C ARG A 439 24.54 -3.94 1.99
N LEU A 440 24.32 -4.51 0.81
CA LEU A 440 24.24 -5.97 0.63
C LEU A 440 25.50 -6.58 0.02
N GLY A 441 26.26 -5.78 -0.74
CA GLY A 441 27.27 -6.29 -1.65
C GLY A 441 26.65 -6.99 -2.88
N PRO A 442 27.43 -7.21 -3.96
CA PRO A 442 26.86 -7.63 -5.26
C PRO A 442 26.24 -9.03 -5.25
N GLN A 443 26.69 -9.92 -4.39
CA GLN A 443 26.19 -11.30 -4.35
C GLN A 443 24.79 -11.40 -3.75
N ARG A 444 24.53 -10.72 -2.64
CA ARG A 444 23.19 -10.70 -2.00
C ARG A 444 22.24 -9.79 -2.73
N ALA A 445 22.72 -8.64 -3.20
CA ALA A 445 21.92 -7.67 -3.92
C ALA A 445 21.24 -8.24 -5.18
N ARG A 446 21.80 -9.28 -5.81
CA ARG A 446 21.19 -9.96 -6.97
C ARG A 446 19.83 -10.61 -6.69
N TYR A 447 19.55 -10.94 -5.43
CA TYR A 447 18.30 -11.52 -4.98
C TYR A 447 17.42 -10.50 -4.23
N SER A 448 17.71 -9.20 -4.38
CA SER A 448 16.85 -8.16 -3.86
C SER A 448 15.91 -7.60 -4.95
N TYR A 449 14.69 -7.27 -4.55
CA TYR A 449 13.63 -6.84 -5.48
C TYR A 449 13.46 -7.83 -6.65
N ALA A 450 13.48 -9.12 -6.37
CA ALA A 450 13.67 -10.17 -7.37
C ALA A 450 12.34 -10.68 -7.96
N TRP A 451 11.57 -9.78 -8.58
CA TRP A 451 10.20 -10.06 -9.06
C TRP A 451 10.11 -11.17 -10.09
N ASN A 452 11.04 -11.20 -11.07
CA ASN A 452 11.07 -12.23 -12.10
C ASN A 452 11.44 -13.60 -11.50
N SER A 453 12.36 -13.62 -10.53
CA SER A 453 12.72 -14.85 -9.79
C SER A 453 11.52 -15.44 -9.06
N PHE A 454 10.64 -14.62 -8.46
CA PHE A 454 9.39 -15.09 -7.87
C PHE A 454 8.47 -15.73 -8.92
N LEU A 455 8.23 -15.09 -10.06
CA LEU A 455 7.40 -15.65 -11.13
C LEU A 455 7.96 -16.97 -11.66
N GLN A 456 9.27 -17.05 -11.89
CA GLN A 456 9.93 -18.27 -12.35
C GLN A 456 9.82 -19.42 -11.33
N ASN A 457 9.75 -19.10 -10.04
CA ASN A 457 9.50 -20.06 -8.98
C ASN A 457 8.01 -20.32 -8.70
N ARG A 458 7.09 -19.82 -9.53
CA ARG A 458 5.64 -20.01 -9.40
C ARG A 458 5.06 -19.43 -8.11
N VAL A 459 5.58 -18.29 -7.69
CA VAL A 459 5.08 -17.53 -6.54
C VAL A 459 4.17 -16.41 -7.02
N TRP A 460 3.03 -16.23 -6.38
CA TRP A 460 2.14 -15.12 -6.66
C TRP A 460 2.78 -13.79 -6.25
N LEU A 461 2.68 -12.80 -7.15
CA LEU A 461 3.05 -11.41 -6.87
C LEU A 461 1.80 -10.57 -6.65
N ALA A 462 1.84 -9.72 -5.63
CA ALA A 462 0.94 -8.60 -5.46
C ALA A 462 1.79 -7.32 -5.34
N PHE A 463 1.40 -6.25 -6.03
CA PHE A 463 2.13 -4.99 -5.99
C PHE A 463 1.33 -3.89 -5.29
N GLY A 464 2.03 -3.11 -4.50
CA GLY A 464 1.54 -1.93 -3.80
C GLY A 464 2.55 -0.80 -3.84
N THR A 465 2.21 0.32 -3.22
CA THR A 465 3.07 1.52 -3.18
C THR A 465 3.75 1.72 -1.83
N ASP A 466 3.19 1.19 -0.76
CA ASP A 466 3.58 1.48 0.63
C ASP A 466 3.45 2.99 0.97
N TYR A 467 2.41 3.61 0.36
CA TYR A 467 2.13 5.03 0.57
C TYR A 467 1.88 5.33 2.06
N PRO A 468 2.57 6.32 2.68
CA PRO A 468 3.36 7.40 2.11
C PRO A 468 4.89 7.20 2.12
N VAL A 469 5.40 5.97 2.35
CA VAL A 469 6.85 5.71 2.26
C VAL A 469 7.34 6.06 0.86
N GLU A 470 6.56 5.70 -0.14
CA GLU A 470 6.72 6.14 -1.53
C GLU A 470 5.45 6.85 -2.02
N PRO A 471 5.53 7.66 -3.09
CA PRO A 471 4.33 8.24 -3.71
C PRO A 471 3.32 7.19 -4.15
N ILE A 472 2.03 7.47 -3.95
CA ILE A 472 0.92 6.55 -4.27
C ILE A 472 0.79 6.19 -5.76
N THR A 473 1.50 6.86 -6.66
CA THR A 473 1.39 6.63 -8.11
C THR A 473 1.88 5.24 -8.52
N PRO A 474 1.04 4.38 -9.11
CA PRO A 474 1.45 3.04 -9.56
C PRO A 474 2.36 3.10 -10.79
N PHE A 475 2.38 4.22 -11.53
CA PHE A 475 3.18 4.37 -12.74
C PHE A 475 4.69 4.33 -12.46
N ARG A 476 5.15 4.83 -11.31
CA ARG A 476 6.54 4.68 -10.87
C ARG A 476 6.88 3.20 -10.63
N GLY A 477 6.00 2.48 -9.96
CA GLY A 477 6.17 1.05 -9.73
C GLY A 477 6.16 0.22 -11.02
N LEU A 478 5.26 0.52 -11.96
CA LEU A 478 5.23 -0.11 -13.28
C LEU A 478 6.53 0.17 -14.04
N TYR A 479 6.99 1.43 -14.06
CA TYR A 479 8.27 1.78 -14.68
C TYR A 479 9.45 1.02 -14.06
N ALA A 480 9.54 1.00 -12.73
CA ALA A 480 10.57 0.26 -12.01
C ALA A 480 10.57 -1.23 -12.36
N ALA A 481 9.38 -1.84 -12.38
CA ALA A 481 9.21 -3.27 -12.67
C ALA A 481 9.68 -3.64 -14.08
N VAL A 482 9.39 -2.80 -15.09
CA VAL A 482 9.69 -3.13 -16.49
C VAL A 482 11.09 -2.68 -16.92
N THR A 483 11.68 -1.69 -16.24
CA THR A 483 12.99 -1.13 -16.64
C THR A 483 14.12 -1.50 -15.71
N ARG A 484 13.88 -1.60 -14.42
CA ARG A 484 14.90 -1.71 -13.38
C ARG A 484 15.89 -0.53 -13.39
N LYS A 485 15.45 0.63 -13.90
CA LYS A 485 16.26 1.85 -14.03
C LYS A 485 15.74 2.93 -13.10
N ASN A 486 16.64 3.83 -12.69
CA ASN A 486 16.24 5.07 -12.07
C ASN A 486 15.40 5.92 -13.04
N GLU A 487 14.65 6.89 -12.54
CA GLU A 487 13.75 7.72 -13.37
C GLU A 487 14.48 8.51 -14.46
N ALA A 488 15.76 8.85 -14.25
CA ALA A 488 16.61 9.47 -15.27
C ALA A 488 17.12 8.49 -16.34
N GLY A 489 16.94 7.18 -16.17
CA GLY A 489 17.39 6.14 -17.09
C GLY A 489 18.91 5.90 -17.09
N THR A 490 19.65 6.52 -16.16
CA THR A 490 21.13 6.53 -16.14
C THR A 490 21.76 5.39 -15.34
N ALA A 491 20.99 4.74 -14.47
CA ALA A 491 21.42 3.59 -13.67
C ALA A 491 20.42 2.44 -13.82
N GLU A 492 20.90 1.21 -13.80
CA GLU A 492 20.12 0.00 -13.93
C GLU A 492 20.51 -1.00 -12.83
N TYR A 493 19.51 -1.68 -12.21
CA TYR A 493 19.70 -2.57 -11.08
C TYR A 493 19.27 -4.00 -11.42
N PHE A 494 20.21 -4.91 -11.63
CA PHE A 494 19.96 -6.34 -11.93
C PHE A 494 18.85 -6.56 -13.00
N PRO A 495 19.13 -6.27 -14.28
CA PRO A 495 18.14 -6.25 -15.36
C PRO A 495 17.46 -7.60 -15.66
N GLN A 496 18.00 -8.72 -15.17
CA GLN A 496 17.39 -10.04 -15.29
C GLN A 496 16.09 -10.17 -14.47
N GLU A 497 15.83 -9.27 -13.53
CA GLU A 497 14.64 -9.22 -12.72
C GLU A 497 13.52 -8.34 -13.32
N LYS A 498 13.66 -7.87 -14.55
CA LYS A 498 12.61 -7.13 -15.28
C LYS A 498 11.39 -8.00 -15.49
N LEU A 499 10.24 -7.37 -15.38
CA LEU A 499 8.95 -7.92 -15.80
C LEU A 499 8.52 -7.36 -17.16
N THR A 500 7.62 -8.07 -17.83
CA THR A 500 6.83 -7.45 -18.90
C THR A 500 5.81 -6.49 -18.30
N ILE A 501 5.32 -5.56 -19.12
CA ILE A 501 4.29 -4.61 -18.65
C ILE A 501 3.01 -5.34 -18.22
N ASP A 502 2.61 -6.40 -18.93
CA ASP A 502 1.43 -7.18 -18.60
C ASP A 502 1.58 -7.95 -17.28
N GLN A 503 2.78 -8.47 -16.98
CA GLN A 503 3.07 -9.09 -15.68
C GLN A 503 2.97 -8.07 -14.55
N ALA A 504 3.51 -6.86 -14.76
CA ALA A 504 3.47 -5.78 -13.77
C ALA A 504 2.03 -5.26 -13.55
N ILE A 505 1.24 -5.08 -14.62
CA ILE A 505 -0.19 -4.72 -14.52
C ILE A 505 -0.96 -5.82 -13.78
N ALA A 506 -0.74 -7.10 -14.11
CA ALA A 506 -1.38 -8.20 -13.40
C ALA A 506 -1.09 -8.18 -11.91
N ALA A 507 0.15 -7.89 -11.49
CA ALA A 507 0.51 -7.79 -10.07
C ALA A 507 -0.18 -6.61 -9.36
N TYR A 508 -0.39 -5.46 -10.03
CA TYR A 508 -1.14 -4.30 -9.50
C TYR A 508 -2.67 -4.40 -9.61
N THR A 509 -3.20 -5.45 -10.21
CA THR A 509 -4.65 -5.62 -10.41
C THR A 509 -5.12 -6.99 -9.93
N SER A 510 -5.11 -8.02 -10.79
CA SER A 510 -5.58 -9.38 -10.45
C SER A 510 -4.74 -10.08 -9.39
N GLY A 511 -3.42 -9.86 -9.36
CA GLY A 511 -2.52 -10.42 -8.34
C GLY A 511 -2.80 -9.82 -6.95
N SER A 512 -2.98 -8.50 -6.87
CA SER A 512 -3.38 -7.83 -5.62
C SER A 512 -4.81 -8.22 -5.20
N ALA A 513 -5.72 -8.45 -6.16
CA ALA A 513 -7.05 -8.99 -5.86
C ALA A 513 -6.97 -10.42 -5.30
N TYR A 514 -6.12 -11.28 -5.89
CA TYR A 514 -5.87 -12.63 -5.38
C TYR A 514 -5.32 -12.61 -3.96
N ALA A 515 -4.43 -11.69 -3.64
CA ALA A 515 -3.80 -11.58 -2.32
C ALA A 515 -4.80 -11.30 -1.18
N GLN A 516 -6.02 -10.84 -1.50
CA GLN A 516 -7.10 -10.56 -0.55
C GLN A 516 -8.39 -11.37 -0.84
N PHE A 517 -8.30 -12.51 -1.55
CA PHE A 517 -9.43 -13.39 -1.87
C PHE A 517 -10.53 -12.74 -2.74
N ALA A 518 -10.23 -11.68 -3.48
CA ALA A 518 -11.20 -10.91 -4.25
C ALA A 518 -11.04 -11.03 -5.78
N GLU A 519 -10.29 -12.02 -6.26
CA GLU A 519 -10.00 -12.23 -7.69
C GLU A 519 -11.23 -12.58 -8.53
N ARG A 520 -12.34 -12.96 -7.89
CA ARG A 520 -13.61 -13.21 -8.57
C ARG A 520 -14.47 -11.96 -8.72
N ASP A 521 -14.16 -10.92 -7.95
CA ASP A 521 -14.96 -9.71 -7.86
C ASP A 521 -14.29 -8.50 -8.51
N LYS A 522 -12.96 -8.45 -8.55
CA LYS A 522 -12.20 -7.29 -9.05
C LYS A 522 -10.83 -7.66 -9.64
N GLY A 523 -10.14 -6.68 -10.22
CA GLY A 523 -8.81 -6.85 -10.83
C GLY A 523 -8.86 -7.12 -12.34
N MET A 524 -10.04 -7.32 -12.91
CA MET A 524 -10.27 -7.45 -14.36
C MET A 524 -11.61 -6.80 -14.75
N LEU A 525 -11.79 -6.50 -16.02
CA LEU A 525 -13.07 -6.03 -16.59
C LEU A 525 -13.74 -7.20 -17.33
N GLN A 526 -14.44 -8.03 -16.57
CA GLN A 526 -15.13 -9.22 -17.05
C GLN A 526 -16.55 -9.30 -16.49
N PRO A 527 -17.50 -9.96 -17.20
CA PRO A 527 -18.86 -10.12 -16.71
C PRO A 527 -18.89 -10.70 -15.28
N GLY A 528 -19.66 -10.06 -14.40
CA GLY A 528 -19.79 -10.40 -12.98
C GLY A 528 -18.88 -9.63 -12.05
N MET A 529 -17.75 -9.09 -12.52
CA MET A 529 -16.83 -8.28 -11.71
C MET A 529 -17.31 -6.85 -11.53
N TRP A 530 -16.82 -6.18 -10.50
CA TRP A 530 -17.08 -4.76 -10.29
C TRP A 530 -16.54 -3.93 -11.45
N ALA A 531 -17.30 -2.93 -11.86
CA ALA A 531 -16.88 -1.95 -12.85
C ALA A 531 -15.95 -0.91 -12.20
N ASP A 532 -14.79 -1.39 -11.77
CA ASP A 532 -13.70 -0.60 -11.20
C ASP A 532 -12.64 -0.42 -12.28
N PHE A 533 -12.51 0.78 -12.84
CA PHE A 533 -11.60 1.01 -13.95
C PHE A 533 -11.03 2.42 -13.99
N VAL A 534 -9.96 2.56 -14.76
CA VAL A 534 -9.34 3.86 -15.04
C VAL A 534 -9.35 4.14 -16.54
N VAL A 535 -9.52 5.41 -16.87
CA VAL A 535 -9.32 5.94 -18.22
C VAL A 535 -8.02 6.73 -18.21
N LEU A 536 -7.08 6.38 -19.08
CA LEU A 536 -5.75 6.97 -19.17
C LEU A 536 -5.57 7.76 -20.47
N ASP A 537 -4.65 8.72 -20.46
CA ASP A 537 -4.31 9.53 -21.64
C ASP A 537 -3.48 8.76 -22.68
N ARG A 538 -2.94 7.57 -22.32
CA ARG A 538 -2.13 6.72 -23.19
C ARG A 538 -2.29 5.25 -22.86
N ASP A 539 -1.97 4.39 -23.85
CA ASP A 539 -1.97 2.94 -23.71
C ASP A 539 -0.65 2.48 -23.07
N ILE A 540 -0.63 2.38 -21.74
CA ILE A 540 0.57 2.01 -20.98
C ILE A 540 1.10 0.61 -21.29
N ALA A 541 0.29 -0.28 -21.89
CA ALA A 541 0.72 -1.59 -22.30
C ALA A 541 1.46 -1.58 -23.67
N ARG A 542 1.54 -0.42 -24.35
CA ARG A 542 2.14 -0.30 -25.69
C ARG A 542 3.15 0.83 -25.83
N VAL A 543 3.10 1.85 -24.97
CA VAL A 543 4.07 2.96 -25.02
C VAL A 543 5.45 2.51 -24.60
N PRO A 544 6.51 3.20 -25.04
CA PRO A 544 7.87 3.01 -24.51
C PRO A 544 7.88 3.19 -22.99
N ALA A 545 8.65 2.37 -22.27
CA ALA A 545 8.65 2.35 -20.82
C ALA A 545 8.85 3.72 -20.13
N PRO A 546 9.73 4.65 -20.62
CA PRO A 546 9.84 5.99 -20.03
C PRO A 546 8.53 6.79 -20.06
N GLU A 547 7.67 6.55 -21.06
CA GLU A 547 6.39 7.26 -21.19
C GLU A 547 5.37 6.83 -20.10
N ILE A 548 5.60 5.71 -19.43
CA ILE A 548 4.76 5.25 -18.32
C ILE A 548 4.79 6.28 -17.19
N LEU A 549 5.95 6.88 -16.90
CA LEU A 549 6.11 7.92 -15.86
C LEU A 549 5.27 9.18 -16.12
N HIS A 550 4.94 9.44 -17.38
CA HIS A 550 4.20 10.63 -17.82
C HIS A 550 2.71 10.38 -18.03
N THR A 551 2.22 9.20 -17.63
CA THR A 551 0.82 8.83 -17.77
C THR A 551 -0.06 9.66 -16.84
N ARG A 552 -1.19 10.14 -17.38
CA ARG A 552 -2.21 10.87 -16.62
C ARG A 552 -3.49 10.06 -16.54
N VAL A 553 -4.04 9.98 -15.35
CA VAL A 553 -5.39 9.47 -15.13
C VAL A 553 -6.37 10.55 -15.57
N LEU A 554 -7.25 10.21 -16.50
CA LEU A 554 -8.33 11.10 -16.98
C LEU A 554 -9.61 10.88 -16.18
N ARG A 555 -9.88 9.63 -15.79
CA ARG A 555 -11.04 9.29 -14.98
C ARG A 555 -10.76 8.04 -14.15
N THR A 556 -11.27 8.01 -12.92
CA THR A 556 -11.30 6.82 -12.05
C THR A 556 -12.74 6.50 -11.72
N VAL A 557 -13.11 5.24 -11.89
CA VAL A 557 -14.46 4.74 -11.69
C VAL A 557 -14.44 3.58 -10.70
N VAL A 558 -15.29 3.64 -9.68
CA VAL A 558 -15.50 2.58 -8.68
C VAL A 558 -16.96 2.19 -8.66
N ALA A 559 -17.26 0.90 -8.81
CA ALA A 559 -18.62 0.38 -8.93
C ALA A 559 -19.46 1.15 -9.98
N GLY A 560 -18.89 1.44 -11.14
CA GLY A 560 -19.55 2.20 -12.21
C GLY A 560 -19.75 3.69 -11.93
N LYS A 561 -19.32 4.21 -10.77
CA LYS A 561 -19.44 5.64 -10.41
C LYS A 561 -18.10 6.35 -10.60
N THR A 562 -18.10 7.48 -11.28
CA THR A 562 -16.91 8.33 -11.40
C THR A 562 -16.58 8.94 -10.04
N VAL A 563 -15.38 8.63 -9.52
CA VAL A 563 -14.85 9.16 -8.26
C VAL A 563 -13.79 10.25 -8.48
N PHE A 564 -13.21 10.29 -9.68
CA PHE A 564 -12.28 11.32 -10.12
C PHE A 564 -12.43 11.56 -11.62
N GLU A 565 -12.37 12.83 -12.04
CA GLU A 565 -12.28 13.24 -13.44
C GLU A 565 -11.32 14.43 -13.57
N ALA A 566 -10.32 14.29 -14.44
CA ALA A 566 -9.36 15.36 -14.72
C ALA A 566 -10.06 16.53 -15.42
N LYS A 567 -9.74 17.75 -15.02
CA LYS A 567 -10.27 18.99 -15.61
C LYS A 567 -9.57 19.35 -16.90
#